data_f1afe077319760242b5003068a7f2768
#
_entry.id   f1afe077319760242b5003068a7f2768
#
_cell.length_a   1.000
_cell.length_b   1.000
_cell.length_c   1.000
_cell.angle_alpha   90.00
_cell.angle_beta   90.00
_cell.angle_gamma   90.00
#
_symmetry.space_group_name_H-M   'P 1'
#
loop_
_entity.id
_entity.type
_entity.pdbx_description
1 polymer ?
#
loop_
_entity_poly.entity_id
_entity_poly.type
_entity_poly.pdbx_seq_one_letter_code
_entity_poly.pdbx_strand_id
1 'polypeptide(L)'
;PRTLYRRPVETTATATLPRPLRGRRPRGQPPPVQPPIPDDAGKLFSWPLEGTLTSRFGPRNGSFHDGIDIAAPVRSPVRAAAAGRVIFSDDLRGYGKMVILKHANGFTTIYAHHHRNLVKDGQTVQRGDIVGEVGESGRVNGPSLHFEVRSGKTARNPIHYLPSVRHATQSSRSP
;
A
#
# COMPACT_ATOMS: atom_id res chain seq x y z
N PRO A 1 38.94 -50.22 8.58
CA PRO A 1 38.66 -48.97 9.24
C PRO A 1 37.52 -48.25 8.51
N ARG A 2 36.36 -48.12 9.21
CA ARG A 2 35.19 -47.43 8.67
C ARG A 2 35.29 -45.98 9.10
N THR A 3 35.47 -45.07 8.15
CA THR A 3 35.43 -43.63 8.36
C THR A 3 33.95 -43.19 8.48
N LEU A 4 33.56 -42.76 9.66
CA LEU A 4 32.23 -42.18 9.92
C LEU A 4 32.19 -40.73 9.42
N TYR A 5 31.42 -40.50 8.37
CA TYR A 5 31.13 -39.16 7.87
C TYR A 5 30.12 -38.48 8.84
N ARG A 6 30.57 -37.49 9.61
CA ARG A 6 29.69 -36.63 10.40
C ARG A 6 29.09 -35.57 9.50
N ARG A 7 27.75 -35.54 9.39
CA ARG A 7 27.00 -34.42 8.80
C ARG A 7 27.17 -33.15 9.64
N PRO A 8 27.37 -32.00 9.02
CA PRO A 8 27.30 -30.72 9.76
C PRO A 8 25.86 -30.50 10.22
N VAL A 9 25.72 -30.06 11.47
CA VAL A 9 24.45 -29.60 12.05
C VAL A 9 24.17 -28.22 11.48
N GLU A 10 23.15 -28.08 10.64
CA GLU A 10 22.66 -26.78 10.19
C GLU A 10 22.05 -26.05 11.39
N THR A 11 22.75 -25.02 11.87
CA THR A 11 22.22 -24.10 12.86
C THR A 11 21.21 -23.19 12.16
N THR A 12 19.94 -23.44 12.40
CA THR A 12 18.84 -22.60 11.96
C THR A 12 18.93 -21.26 12.70
N ALA A 13 19.60 -20.28 12.12
CA ALA A 13 19.56 -18.91 12.62
C ALA A 13 18.16 -18.33 12.33
N THR A 14 17.33 -18.31 13.34
CA THR A 14 16.06 -17.55 13.33
C THR A 14 16.40 -16.07 13.18
N ALA A 15 16.30 -15.54 11.96
CA ALA A 15 16.45 -14.12 11.69
C ALA A 15 15.25 -13.39 12.29
N THR A 16 15.42 -12.91 13.52
CA THR A 16 14.48 -11.96 14.16
C THR A 16 14.56 -10.64 13.40
N LEU A 17 13.54 -10.32 12.63
CA LEU A 17 13.40 -9.00 11.99
C LEU A 17 13.41 -7.92 13.09
N PRO A 18 14.26 -6.90 13.00
CA PRO A 18 14.29 -5.84 13.98
C PRO A 18 12.95 -5.08 13.97
N ARG A 19 12.32 -4.97 15.14
CA ARG A 19 11.15 -4.10 15.36
C ARG A 19 11.51 -2.69 14.87
N PRO A 20 10.61 -2.01 14.12
CA PRO A 20 10.83 -0.61 13.80
C PRO A 20 10.85 0.17 15.12
N LEU A 21 12.00 0.73 15.46
CA LEU A 21 12.15 1.66 16.56
C LEU A 21 11.23 2.86 16.29
N ARG A 22 10.22 3.04 17.12
CA ARG A 22 9.44 4.28 17.18
C ARG A 22 10.37 5.39 17.67
N GLY A 23 11.14 5.96 16.75
CA GLY A 23 11.90 7.17 16.98
C GLY A 23 10.93 8.33 17.21
N ARG A 24 10.87 8.85 18.45
CA ARG A 24 10.30 10.18 18.72
C ARG A 24 11.01 11.17 17.80
N ARG A 25 10.28 11.78 16.88
CA ARG A 25 10.82 12.90 16.08
C ARG A 25 11.25 14.01 17.04
N PRO A 26 12.46 14.59 16.88
CA PRO A 26 12.85 15.79 17.60
C PRO A 26 11.84 16.89 17.29
N ARG A 27 11.37 17.59 18.32
CA ARG A 27 10.54 18.78 18.18
C ARG A 27 11.38 19.82 17.43
N GLY A 28 10.90 20.28 16.27
CA GLY A 28 11.48 21.42 15.56
C GLY A 28 12.06 21.15 14.17
N GLN A 29 12.07 19.92 13.66
CA GLN A 29 12.41 19.73 12.25
C GLN A 29 11.20 20.01 11.38
N PRO A 30 11.32 20.93 10.37
CA PRO A 30 10.27 21.08 9.36
C PRO A 30 10.06 19.71 8.66
N PRO A 31 8.85 19.41 8.21
CA PRO A 31 8.61 18.18 7.45
C PRO A 31 9.58 18.15 6.27
N PRO A 32 10.12 16.96 5.91
CA PRO A 32 11.02 16.85 4.78
C PRO A 32 10.36 17.48 3.56
N VAL A 33 11.07 18.43 2.94
CA VAL A 33 10.62 19.08 1.70
C VAL A 33 10.38 17.96 0.70
N GLN A 34 9.13 17.75 0.31
CA GLN A 34 8.81 16.78 -0.72
C GLN A 34 9.45 17.28 -2.03
N PRO A 35 10.13 16.42 -2.79
CA PRO A 35 10.61 16.83 -4.10
C PRO A 35 9.44 17.37 -4.92
N PRO A 36 9.68 18.37 -5.80
CA PRO A 36 8.64 18.92 -6.65
C PRO A 36 7.92 17.79 -7.37
N ILE A 37 6.58 17.80 -7.31
CA ILE A 37 5.73 16.81 -7.98
C ILE A 37 5.77 17.17 -9.47
N PRO A 38 6.18 16.26 -10.37
CA PRO A 38 6.10 16.51 -11.80
C PRO A 38 4.65 16.86 -12.19
N ASP A 39 4.45 17.74 -13.16
CA ASP A 39 3.13 18.18 -13.60
C ASP A 39 2.23 17.02 -14.09
N ASP A 40 2.82 15.87 -14.45
CA ASP A 40 2.13 14.64 -14.82
C ASP A 40 2.02 13.60 -13.68
N ALA A 41 2.42 13.95 -12.44
CA ALA A 41 2.38 13.04 -11.29
C ALA A 41 0.98 12.43 -11.08
N GLY A 42 -0.08 13.16 -11.44
CA GLY A 42 -1.44 12.64 -11.43
C GLY A 42 -1.71 11.48 -12.39
N LYS A 43 -0.74 11.11 -13.27
CA LYS A 43 -0.81 9.95 -14.16
C LYS A 43 0.10 8.80 -13.72
N LEU A 44 0.90 8.99 -12.68
CA LEU A 44 1.87 7.98 -12.24
C LEU A 44 1.19 6.70 -11.78
N PHE A 45 0.09 6.85 -11.03
CA PHE A 45 -0.74 5.76 -10.57
C PHE A 45 -2.20 5.94 -11.00
N SER A 46 -2.92 4.84 -11.24
CA SER A 46 -4.37 4.83 -11.38
C SER A 46 -5.03 4.58 -10.01
N TRP A 47 -6.29 4.99 -9.87
CA TRP A 47 -7.07 4.65 -8.69
C TRP A 47 -7.15 3.12 -8.53
N PRO A 48 -6.80 2.59 -7.35
CA PRO A 48 -6.79 1.15 -7.11
C PRO A 48 -8.19 0.57 -6.88
N LEU A 49 -9.16 1.44 -6.60
CA LEU A 49 -10.52 1.04 -6.24
C LEU A 49 -11.50 2.16 -6.60
N GLU A 50 -12.65 1.77 -7.14
CA GLU A 50 -13.82 2.65 -7.25
C GLU A 50 -14.57 2.65 -5.92
N GLY A 51 -14.70 3.82 -5.29
CA GLY A 51 -15.31 3.93 -3.96
C GLY A 51 -15.26 5.35 -3.41
N THR A 52 -15.66 5.49 -2.16
CA THR A 52 -15.70 6.78 -1.47
C THR A 52 -14.44 6.97 -0.64
N LEU A 53 -13.72 8.07 -0.86
CA LEU A 53 -12.57 8.46 -0.02
C LEU A 53 -13.09 8.87 1.37
N THR A 54 -12.85 8.01 2.36
CA THR A 54 -13.32 8.20 3.75
C THR A 54 -12.26 8.79 4.66
N SER A 55 -10.98 8.63 4.34
CA SER A 55 -9.91 9.16 5.14
C SER A 55 -8.71 9.57 4.30
N ARG A 56 -8.14 10.72 4.64
CA ARG A 56 -7.00 11.32 3.92
C ARG A 56 -5.68 11.01 4.61
N PHE A 57 -4.61 11.12 3.84
CA PHE A 57 -3.22 11.10 4.31
C PHE A 57 -2.95 12.29 5.24
N GLY A 58 -2.18 12.07 6.31
CA GLY A 58 -1.68 13.15 7.15
C GLY A 58 -1.92 12.96 8.65
N PRO A 59 -1.72 14.04 9.43
CA PRO A 59 -1.85 13.99 10.88
C PRO A 59 -3.30 13.71 11.30
N ARG A 60 -3.44 12.85 12.32
CA ARG A 60 -4.68 12.56 13.04
C ARG A 60 -4.43 12.81 14.53
N ASN A 61 -5.46 12.88 15.37
CA ASN A 61 -5.35 13.05 16.82
C ASN A 61 -4.34 12.07 17.45
N GLY A 62 -3.10 12.54 17.67
CA GLY A 62 -2.02 11.75 18.28
C GLY A 62 -1.34 10.70 17.39
N SER A 63 -1.70 10.59 16.11
CA SER A 63 -1.11 9.64 15.15
C SER A 63 -0.93 10.26 13.77
N PHE A 64 -0.35 9.52 12.85
CA PHE A 64 -0.21 9.90 11.44
C PHE A 64 -0.78 8.80 10.55
N HIS A 65 -1.55 9.16 9.54
CA HIS A 65 -2.10 8.26 8.54
C HIS A 65 -1.20 8.22 7.31
N ASP A 66 -0.56 7.09 7.08
CA ASP A 66 0.45 6.92 6.03
C ASP A 66 -0.15 6.72 4.62
N GLY A 67 -1.48 6.70 4.50
CA GLY A 67 -2.18 6.45 3.25
C GLY A 67 -3.51 7.17 3.15
N ILE A 68 -4.38 6.63 2.32
CA ILE A 68 -5.79 7.01 2.20
C ILE A 68 -6.67 5.78 2.40
N ASP A 69 -7.89 5.98 2.91
CA ASP A 69 -8.88 4.91 3.03
C ASP A 69 -10.03 5.16 2.05
N ILE A 70 -10.37 4.12 1.29
CA ILE A 70 -11.44 4.14 0.27
C ILE A 70 -12.46 3.08 0.65
N ALA A 71 -13.68 3.51 1.01
CA ALA A 71 -14.79 2.61 1.31
C ALA A 71 -15.42 2.08 0.03
N ALA A 72 -15.67 0.77 0.02
CA ALA A 72 -16.42 0.07 -1.02
C ALA A 72 -16.98 -1.24 -0.45
N PRO A 73 -17.98 -1.85 -1.10
CA PRO A 73 -18.53 -3.13 -0.66
C PRO A 73 -17.45 -4.22 -0.54
N VAL A 74 -17.63 -5.12 0.43
CA VAL A 74 -16.77 -6.32 0.57
C VAL A 74 -16.70 -7.05 -0.77
N ARG A 75 -15.49 -7.56 -1.12
CA ARG A 75 -15.18 -8.24 -2.39
C ARG A 75 -15.14 -7.33 -3.63
N SER A 76 -15.28 -6.02 -3.49
CA SER A 76 -14.96 -5.12 -4.60
C SER A 76 -13.54 -5.36 -5.09
N PRO A 77 -13.26 -5.38 -6.41
CA PRO A 77 -11.95 -5.70 -6.94
C PRO A 77 -10.96 -4.56 -6.66
N VAL A 78 -9.85 -4.88 -6.00
CA VAL A 78 -8.72 -3.98 -5.81
C VAL A 78 -7.71 -4.21 -6.93
N ARG A 79 -7.30 -3.13 -7.61
CA ARG A 79 -6.45 -3.19 -8.79
C ARG A 79 -5.08 -2.58 -8.54
N ALA A 80 -4.06 -3.14 -9.20
CA ALA A 80 -2.71 -2.58 -9.22
C ALA A 80 -2.73 -1.16 -9.81
N ALA A 81 -2.28 -0.18 -9.05
CA ALA A 81 -2.24 1.23 -9.47
C ALA A 81 -1.21 1.50 -10.57
N ALA A 82 -0.21 0.65 -10.71
CA ALA A 82 0.77 0.62 -11.81
C ALA A 82 1.34 -0.78 -11.96
N ALA A 83 2.03 -1.03 -13.08
CA ALA A 83 2.79 -2.26 -13.29
C ALA A 83 3.88 -2.40 -12.22
N GLY A 84 4.11 -3.63 -11.73
CA GLY A 84 5.09 -3.88 -10.69
C GLY A 84 5.25 -5.35 -10.35
N ARG A 85 6.12 -5.60 -9.38
CA ARG A 85 6.35 -6.93 -8.80
C ARG A 85 5.79 -6.98 -7.40
N VAL A 86 5.06 -8.04 -7.08
CA VAL A 86 4.61 -8.33 -5.72
C VAL A 86 5.82 -8.67 -4.87
N ILE A 87 6.07 -7.90 -3.82
CA ILE A 87 7.15 -8.13 -2.86
C ILE A 87 6.63 -8.56 -1.49
N PHE A 88 5.33 -8.59 -1.31
CA PHE A 88 4.65 -9.11 -0.12
C PHE A 88 3.18 -9.40 -0.45
N SER A 89 2.67 -10.56 -0.03
CA SER A 89 1.26 -10.92 -0.14
C SER A 89 0.87 -11.88 0.99
N ASP A 90 0.56 -11.34 2.16
CA ASP A 90 0.22 -12.11 3.36
C ASP A 90 -0.57 -11.26 4.36
N ASP A 91 -0.79 -11.78 5.56
CA ASP A 91 -1.42 -11.08 6.68
C ASP A 91 -0.35 -10.38 7.54
N LEU A 92 -0.58 -9.10 7.87
CA LEU A 92 0.28 -8.32 8.74
C LEU A 92 -0.54 -7.67 9.86
N ARG A 93 -0.12 -7.87 11.10
CA ARG A 93 -0.79 -7.31 12.27
C ARG A 93 -1.08 -5.82 12.11
N GLY A 94 -2.34 -5.45 12.20
CA GLY A 94 -2.84 -4.09 12.04
C GLY A 94 -3.34 -3.76 10.62
N TYR A 95 -2.63 -4.20 9.59
CA TYR A 95 -3.03 -4.04 8.18
C TYR A 95 -3.98 -5.14 7.70
N GLY A 96 -4.00 -6.30 8.39
CA GLY A 96 -4.70 -7.48 7.92
C GLY A 96 -4.06 -8.02 6.64
N LYS A 97 -4.86 -8.66 5.80
CA LYS A 97 -4.39 -9.15 4.49
C LYS A 97 -3.99 -7.99 3.61
N MET A 98 -2.75 -8.01 3.13
CA MET A 98 -2.19 -6.93 2.35
C MET A 98 -1.30 -7.43 1.21
N VAL A 99 -1.17 -6.58 0.20
CA VAL A 99 -0.26 -6.74 -0.93
C VAL A 99 0.65 -5.52 -1.00
N ILE A 100 1.92 -5.74 -1.30
CA ILE A 100 2.89 -4.67 -1.57
C ILE A 100 3.46 -4.88 -2.97
N LEU A 101 3.37 -3.84 -3.81
CA LEU A 101 3.96 -3.81 -5.14
C LEU A 101 5.16 -2.88 -5.17
N LYS A 102 6.27 -3.36 -5.75
CA LYS A 102 7.43 -2.55 -6.09
C LYS A 102 7.38 -2.19 -7.57
N HIS A 103 7.51 -0.91 -7.87
CA HIS A 103 7.46 -0.37 -9.22
C HIS A 103 8.84 -0.02 -9.76
N ALA A 104 9.01 0.00 -11.09
CA ALA A 104 10.29 0.28 -11.75
C ALA A 104 10.82 1.69 -11.47
N ASN A 105 9.94 2.64 -11.15
CA ASN A 105 10.26 4.03 -10.83
C ASN A 105 10.75 4.24 -9.37
N GLY A 106 11.00 3.17 -8.61
CA GLY A 106 11.47 3.21 -7.22
C GLY A 106 10.37 3.45 -6.18
N PHE A 107 9.12 3.62 -6.60
CA PHE A 107 7.98 3.67 -5.70
C PHE A 107 7.52 2.28 -5.28
N THR A 108 6.80 2.26 -4.16
CA THR A 108 6.11 1.08 -3.64
C THR A 108 4.68 1.47 -3.32
N THR A 109 3.72 0.63 -3.68
CA THR A 109 2.31 0.80 -3.28
C THR A 109 1.88 -0.33 -2.35
N ILE A 110 1.04 0.01 -1.38
CA ILE A 110 0.51 -0.90 -0.36
C ILE A 110 -1.00 -0.91 -0.45
N TYR A 111 -1.56 -2.11 -0.42
CA TYR A 111 -3.00 -2.38 -0.46
C TYR A 111 -3.35 -3.25 0.73
N ALA A 112 -4.17 -2.77 1.65
CA ALA A 112 -4.45 -3.48 2.90
C ALA A 112 -5.95 -3.57 3.24
N HIS A 113 -6.26 -4.33 4.28
CA HIS A 113 -7.60 -4.69 4.76
C HIS A 113 -8.36 -5.59 3.79
N HIS A 114 -7.65 -6.36 2.96
CA HIS A 114 -8.28 -7.25 1.98
C HIS A 114 -9.13 -8.33 2.66
N HIS A 115 -10.21 -8.69 2.00
CA HIS A 115 -10.93 -9.94 2.25
C HIS A 115 -10.05 -11.12 1.84
N ARG A 116 -9.42 -10.99 0.65
CA ARG A 116 -8.52 -11.99 0.07
C ARG A 116 -7.49 -11.34 -0.84
N ASN A 117 -6.23 -11.77 -0.71
CA ASN A 117 -5.19 -11.48 -1.70
C ASN A 117 -5.34 -12.43 -2.90
N LEU A 118 -5.21 -11.92 -4.12
CA LEU A 118 -5.35 -12.68 -5.37
C LEU A 118 -4.05 -12.86 -6.12
N VAL A 119 -2.96 -12.34 -5.56
CA VAL A 119 -1.60 -12.45 -6.10
C VAL A 119 -0.66 -13.00 -5.04
N LYS A 120 0.52 -13.50 -5.46
CA LYS A 120 1.54 -14.10 -4.59
C LYS A 120 2.86 -13.35 -4.73
N ASP A 121 3.71 -13.48 -3.70
CA ASP A 121 5.08 -12.97 -3.71
C ASP A 121 5.82 -13.39 -4.98
N GLY A 122 6.57 -12.44 -5.55
CA GLY A 122 7.35 -12.64 -6.76
C GLY A 122 6.57 -12.50 -8.06
N GLN A 123 5.24 -12.48 -8.04
CA GLN A 123 4.40 -12.33 -9.22
C GLN A 123 4.56 -10.91 -9.82
N THR A 124 4.62 -10.83 -11.15
CA THR A 124 4.55 -9.56 -11.87
C THR A 124 3.10 -9.27 -12.24
N VAL A 125 2.67 -8.02 -12.07
CA VAL A 125 1.34 -7.54 -12.42
C VAL A 125 1.44 -6.31 -13.31
N GLN A 126 0.42 -6.12 -14.14
CA GLN A 126 0.23 -4.92 -14.95
C GLN A 126 -0.68 -3.93 -14.22
N ARG A 127 -0.65 -2.66 -14.63
CA ARG A 127 -1.62 -1.66 -14.18
C ARG A 127 -3.04 -2.16 -14.45
N GLY A 128 -3.91 -2.12 -13.43
CA GLY A 128 -5.29 -2.55 -13.57
C GLY A 128 -5.55 -4.02 -13.25
N ASP A 129 -4.52 -4.86 -13.14
CA ASP A 129 -4.68 -6.25 -12.71
C ASP A 129 -5.28 -6.32 -11.31
N ILE A 130 -6.16 -7.27 -11.08
CA ILE A 130 -6.79 -7.46 -9.77
C ILE A 130 -5.78 -8.11 -8.83
N VAL A 131 -5.44 -7.43 -7.73
CA VAL A 131 -4.47 -7.89 -6.73
C VAL A 131 -5.13 -8.41 -5.46
N GLY A 132 -6.37 -8.02 -5.20
CA GLY A 132 -7.12 -8.44 -4.01
C GLY A 132 -8.58 -8.02 -4.08
N GLU A 133 -9.28 -8.26 -2.99
CA GLU A 133 -10.68 -7.92 -2.80
C GLU A 133 -10.83 -7.11 -1.52
N VAL A 134 -11.65 -6.04 -1.55
CA VAL A 134 -11.97 -5.23 -0.36
C VAL A 134 -12.51 -6.11 0.77
N GLY A 135 -12.04 -5.85 1.97
CA GLY A 135 -12.48 -6.55 3.17
C GLY A 135 -12.46 -5.65 4.41
N GLU A 136 -12.41 -6.32 5.54
CA GLU A 136 -12.40 -5.73 6.88
C GLU A 136 -11.32 -6.37 7.75
N SER A 137 -10.29 -6.96 7.13
CA SER A 137 -9.20 -7.60 7.88
C SER A 137 -8.30 -6.57 8.55
N GLY A 138 -7.72 -6.92 9.69
CA GLY A 138 -6.86 -6.02 10.45
C GLY A 138 -7.63 -5.00 11.30
N ARG A 139 -7.04 -3.82 11.51
CA ARG A 139 -7.63 -2.78 12.36
C ARG A 139 -8.36 -1.75 11.49
N VAL A 140 -9.64 -1.97 11.26
CA VAL A 140 -10.51 -1.16 10.42
C VAL A 140 -11.93 -1.11 11.01
N ASN A 141 -12.70 -0.06 10.71
CA ASN A 141 -14.07 0.17 11.22
C ASN A 141 -15.16 -0.12 10.19
N GLY A 142 -14.84 -0.84 9.13
CA GLY A 142 -15.79 -1.20 8.05
C GLY A 142 -15.08 -1.50 6.74
N PRO A 143 -15.81 -1.99 5.73
CA PRO A 143 -15.23 -2.42 4.46
C PRO A 143 -14.50 -1.26 3.77
N SER A 144 -13.20 -1.37 3.63
CA SER A 144 -12.38 -0.34 2.98
C SER A 144 -11.04 -0.90 2.50
N LEU A 145 -10.48 -0.21 1.53
CA LEU A 145 -9.08 -0.36 1.12
C LEU A 145 -8.26 0.73 1.81
N HIS A 146 -7.22 0.34 2.52
CA HIS A 146 -6.14 1.25 2.90
C HIS A 146 -5.08 1.22 1.80
N PHE A 147 -4.78 2.37 1.21
CA PHE A 147 -3.85 2.51 0.09
C PHE A 147 -2.73 3.50 0.42
N GLU A 148 -1.48 3.05 0.26
CA GLU A 148 -0.30 3.89 0.48
C GLU A 148 0.55 3.99 -0.79
N VAL A 149 1.21 5.14 -0.95
CA VAL A 149 2.31 5.36 -1.90
C VAL A 149 3.56 5.67 -1.10
N ARG A 150 4.64 4.94 -1.35
CA ARG A 150 5.92 5.15 -0.67
C ARG A 150 7.05 5.39 -1.66
N SER A 151 7.94 6.31 -1.30
CA SER A 151 9.24 6.50 -1.95
C SER A 151 10.31 6.06 -0.96
N GLY A 152 10.96 4.93 -1.21
CA GLY A 152 11.78 4.25 -0.23
C GLY A 152 10.97 3.91 1.03
N LYS A 153 11.42 4.37 2.19
CA LYS A 153 10.74 4.16 3.48
C LYS A 153 9.71 5.24 3.83
N THR A 154 9.60 6.30 3.02
CA THR A 154 8.79 7.48 3.33
C THR A 154 7.42 7.36 2.67
N ALA A 155 6.35 7.41 3.47
CA ALA A 155 5.00 7.52 2.97
C ALA A 155 4.77 8.88 2.31
N ARG A 156 4.06 8.88 1.19
CA ARG A 156 3.71 10.06 0.39
C ARG A 156 2.20 10.18 0.32
N ASN A 157 1.69 11.41 0.18
CA ASN A 157 0.27 11.61 0.00
C ASN A 157 -0.20 11.00 -1.34
N PRO A 158 -0.99 9.91 -1.34
CA PRO A 158 -1.39 9.23 -2.57
C PRO A 158 -2.14 10.13 -3.55
N ILE A 159 -2.90 11.10 -3.05
CA ILE A 159 -3.69 12.02 -3.89
C ILE A 159 -2.83 12.81 -4.89
N HIS A 160 -1.57 13.08 -4.55
CA HIS A 160 -0.66 13.79 -5.45
C HIS A 160 -0.22 12.95 -6.65
N TYR A 161 -0.39 11.63 -6.59
CA TYR A 161 0.06 10.67 -7.60
C TYR A 161 -1.09 10.01 -8.36
N LEU A 162 -2.33 10.28 -7.95
CA LEU A 162 -3.54 9.75 -8.55
C LEU A 162 -4.20 10.80 -9.44
N PRO A 163 -4.87 10.40 -10.53
CA PRO A 163 -5.64 11.33 -11.37
C PRO A 163 -6.67 12.11 -10.55
N SER A 164 -6.86 13.39 -10.87
CA SER A 164 -7.94 14.19 -10.28
C SER A 164 -9.28 13.53 -10.60
N VAL A 165 -10.12 13.38 -9.57
CA VAL A 165 -11.51 12.93 -9.77
C VAL A 165 -12.23 14.05 -10.49
N ARG A 166 -12.44 13.92 -11.78
CA ARG A 166 -13.38 14.79 -12.49
C ARG A 166 -14.77 14.39 -12.03
N HIS A 167 -15.39 15.20 -11.18
CA HIS A 167 -16.84 15.15 -11.03
C HIS A 167 -17.40 15.40 -12.43
N ALA A 168 -18.10 14.41 -12.98
CA ALA A 168 -18.90 14.62 -14.16
C ALA A 168 -19.90 15.72 -13.79
N THR A 169 -19.64 16.92 -14.26
CA THR A 169 -20.59 18.03 -14.20
C THR A 169 -21.80 17.52 -14.97
N GLN A 170 -22.91 17.29 -14.29
CA GLN A 170 -24.18 17.08 -14.94
C GLN A 170 -24.38 18.26 -15.89
N SER A 171 -24.25 17.99 -17.19
CA SER A 171 -24.70 18.91 -18.23
C SER A 171 -26.20 19.06 -18.01
N SER A 172 -26.59 20.17 -17.37
CA SER A 172 -27.96 20.62 -17.36
C SER A 172 -28.34 20.90 -18.80
N ARG A 173 -29.04 19.96 -19.43
CA ARG A 173 -29.86 20.29 -20.59
C ARG A 173 -30.95 21.22 -20.07
N SER A 174 -30.82 22.49 -20.37
CA SER A 174 -31.92 23.41 -20.38
C SER A 174 -32.75 23.19 -21.65
N PRO A 175 -34.07 23.38 -21.59
CA PRO A 175 -35.02 23.13 -22.66
C PRO A 175 -34.90 24.12 -23.81
#